data_0ebe53506163a5b603d375a707a5ac46
#
_entry.id   0ebe53506163a5b603d375a707a5ac46
#
_cell.length_a   1.000
_cell.length_b   1.000
_cell.length_c   1.000
_cell.angle_alpha   90.00
_cell.angle_beta   90.00
_cell.angle_gamma   90.00
#
_symmetry.space_group_name_H-M   'P 1'
#
loop_
_entity.id
_entity.type
_entity.pdbx_description
1 polymer ?
#
loop_
_entity_poly.entity_id
_entity_poly.type
_entity_poly.pdbx_seq_one_letter_code
_entity_poly.pdbx_strand_id
1 'polypeptide(L)'
;MTHTILRIDASARRTGSVSRDLLDRIVSRFGDDTTVITRDLAEGLPFLNEEWVGATFTPSEQRSAAQNDVLSLSDTLIEEVKAADTLLFGIPMYNFGVPATLKAWIDQIARVGVTFRYTEAGPVGQLTGKRAIVAFASGGAKAGSEFDFATGYMRHMLAFIGITDVEFVLADGMSLDAEGTIAAALEQVEKLDIAA
;
A
#
# COMPACT_ATOMS: atom_id res chain seq x y z
N MET A 1 20.76 1.19 12.28
CA MET A 1 20.46 0.88 10.86
C MET A 1 19.60 2.01 10.35
N THR A 2 19.76 2.44 9.11
CA THR A 2 18.93 3.49 8.50
C THR A 2 17.52 2.94 8.31
N HIS A 3 16.49 3.64 8.81
CA HIS A 3 15.10 3.24 8.63
C HIS A 3 14.66 3.49 7.18
N THR A 4 14.03 2.52 6.54
CA THR A 4 13.59 2.62 5.15
C THR A 4 12.07 2.65 5.06
N ILE A 5 11.54 3.65 4.40
CA ILE A 5 10.12 3.83 4.13
C ILE A 5 9.84 3.58 2.66
N LEU A 6 8.83 2.75 2.35
CA LEU A 6 8.22 2.72 1.03
C LEU A 6 6.93 3.55 1.06
N ARG A 7 6.95 4.71 0.41
CA ARG A 7 5.80 5.58 0.23
C ARG A 7 5.06 5.21 -1.06
N ILE A 8 3.76 4.93 -0.94
CA ILE A 8 2.89 4.54 -2.04
C ILE A 8 1.77 5.57 -2.18
N ASP A 9 1.86 6.41 -3.21
CA ASP A 9 0.87 7.43 -3.53
C ASP A 9 -0.17 6.88 -4.50
N ALA A 10 -1.39 6.56 -4.01
CA ALA A 10 -2.44 5.97 -4.84
C ALA A 10 -3.44 7.00 -5.40
N SER A 11 -3.32 8.28 -5.02
CA SER A 11 -4.20 9.33 -5.52
C SER A 11 -3.90 9.68 -6.97
N ALA A 12 -4.94 9.70 -7.81
CA ALA A 12 -4.85 10.23 -9.17
C ALA A 12 -4.60 11.75 -9.21
N ARG A 13 -4.91 12.48 -8.11
CA ARG A 13 -4.64 13.90 -7.98
C ARG A 13 -3.21 14.11 -7.49
N ARG A 14 -2.44 14.92 -8.22
CA ARG A 14 -1.09 15.33 -7.81
C ARG A 14 -1.08 16.62 -7.00
N THR A 15 -2.12 17.44 -7.15
CA THR A 15 -2.28 18.71 -6.43
C THR A 15 -3.55 18.70 -5.62
N GLY A 16 -3.49 19.17 -4.36
CA GLY A 16 -4.62 19.24 -3.43
C GLY A 16 -5.19 17.85 -3.08
N SER A 17 -4.32 16.86 -2.91
CA SER A 17 -4.68 15.51 -2.50
C SER A 17 -4.45 15.34 -1.01
N VAL A 18 -5.52 15.27 -0.23
CA VAL A 18 -5.46 15.12 1.23
C VAL A 18 -4.65 13.89 1.64
N SER A 19 -4.80 12.76 0.94
CA SER A 19 -4.04 11.56 1.27
C SER A 19 -2.53 11.72 1.03
N ARG A 20 -2.10 12.49 0.00
CA ARG A 20 -0.69 12.81 -0.23
C ARG A 20 -0.16 13.79 0.82
N ASP A 21 -0.94 14.84 1.13
CA ASP A 21 -0.58 15.84 2.13
C ASP A 21 -0.40 15.21 3.52
N LEU A 22 -1.24 14.22 3.86
CA LEU A 22 -1.08 13.44 5.09
C LEU A 22 0.20 12.59 5.06
N LEU A 23 0.55 11.96 3.92
CA LEU A 23 1.83 11.24 3.81
C LEU A 23 3.03 12.17 3.96
N ASP A 24 3.00 13.38 3.40
CA ASP A 24 4.06 14.37 3.58
C ASP A 24 4.26 14.70 5.07
N ARG A 25 3.16 14.85 5.82
CA ARG A 25 3.19 15.08 7.27
C ARG A 25 3.74 13.87 8.03
N ILE A 26 3.33 12.67 7.67
CA ILE A 26 3.83 11.44 8.30
C ILE A 26 5.33 11.29 8.06
N VAL A 27 5.79 11.44 6.81
CA VAL A 27 7.21 11.36 6.45
C VAL A 27 8.04 12.38 7.23
N SER A 28 7.54 13.62 7.40
CA SER A 28 8.26 14.68 8.12
C SER A 28 8.47 14.40 9.61
N ARG A 29 7.77 13.40 10.19
CA ARG A 29 7.96 12.97 11.57
C ARG A 29 9.07 11.94 11.75
N PHE A 30 9.48 11.29 10.66
CA PHE A 30 10.65 10.42 10.71
C PHE A 30 11.93 11.28 10.66
N GLY A 31 12.99 10.81 11.28
CA GLY A 31 14.25 11.56 11.36
C GLY A 31 14.99 11.66 10.01
N ASP A 32 15.99 12.55 9.97
CA ASP A 32 16.80 12.82 8.77
C ASP A 32 17.58 11.58 8.25
N ASP A 33 17.82 10.59 9.11
CA ASP A 33 18.48 9.33 8.75
C ASP A 33 17.53 8.32 8.07
N THR A 34 16.32 8.73 7.68
CA THR A 34 15.33 7.88 7.03
C THR A 34 15.46 7.92 5.51
N THR A 35 15.54 6.76 4.88
CA THR A 35 15.48 6.64 3.42
C THR A 35 14.03 6.48 2.97
N VAL A 36 13.58 7.31 2.02
CA VAL A 36 12.23 7.24 1.47
C VAL A 36 12.29 6.80 0.01
N ILE A 37 11.74 5.62 -0.28
CA ILE A 37 11.48 5.13 -1.63
C ILE A 37 10.05 5.54 -1.99
N THR A 38 9.84 6.23 -3.09
CA THR A 38 8.50 6.70 -3.51
C THR A 38 8.02 5.95 -4.73
N ARG A 39 6.81 5.39 -4.63
CA ARG A 39 6.06 4.78 -5.73
C ARG A 39 4.77 5.57 -5.98
N ASP A 40 4.77 6.41 -7.03
CA ASP A 40 3.57 7.16 -7.46
C ASP A 40 2.75 6.33 -8.44
N LEU A 41 1.58 5.87 -8.00
CA LEU A 41 0.68 5.04 -8.79
C LEU A 41 -0.19 5.86 -9.77
N ALA A 42 -0.15 7.20 -9.71
CA ALA A 42 -0.83 8.05 -10.69
C ALA A 42 -0.22 7.92 -12.10
N GLU A 43 0.98 7.38 -12.21
CA GLU A 43 1.61 7.07 -13.52
C GLU A 43 1.00 5.83 -14.19
N GLY A 44 0.23 5.05 -13.42
CA GLY A 44 -0.36 3.79 -13.85
C GLY A 44 0.61 2.62 -13.71
N LEU A 45 0.03 1.43 -13.67
CA LEU A 45 0.74 0.15 -13.71
C LEU A 45 0.02 -0.78 -14.70
N PRO A 46 0.74 -1.67 -15.38
CA PRO A 46 0.11 -2.65 -16.24
C PRO A 46 -0.77 -3.59 -15.41
N PHE A 47 -1.96 -3.90 -15.94
CA PHE A 47 -2.79 -4.94 -15.38
C PHE A 47 -2.21 -6.33 -15.67
N LEU A 48 -2.56 -7.31 -14.84
CA LEU A 48 -2.19 -8.69 -15.09
C LEU A 48 -2.79 -9.17 -16.40
N ASN A 49 -1.99 -9.90 -17.17
CA ASN A 49 -2.40 -10.57 -18.40
C ASN A 49 -2.09 -12.07 -18.34
N GLU A 50 -2.47 -12.82 -19.36
CA GLU A 50 -2.28 -14.27 -19.43
C GLU A 50 -0.80 -14.67 -19.33
N GLU A 51 0.09 -13.91 -19.98
CA GLU A 51 1.53 -14.16 -19.97
C GLU A 51 2.11 -14.01 -18.57
N TRP A 52 1.71 -12.94 -17.87
CA TRP A 52 2.12 -12.69 -16.47
C TRP A 52 1.66 -13.83 -15.56
N VAL A 53 0.39 -14.21 -15.65
CA VAL A 53 -0.17 -15.31 -14.86
C VAL A 53 0.57 -16.62 -15.16
N GLY A 54 0.79 -16.94 -16.43
CA GLY A 54 1.55 -18.13 -16.84
C GLY A 54 2.98 -18.14 -16.30
N ALA A 55 3.67 -16.99 -16.32
CA ALA A 55 5.02 -16.85 -15.80
C ALA A 55 5.10 -17.08 -14.27
N THR A 56 4.07 -16.70 -13.50
CA THR A 56 4.05 -16.94 -12.04
C THR A 56 3.90 -18.39 -11.66
N PHE A 57 3.30 -19.24 -12.52
CA PHE A 57 3.18 -20.69 -12.29
C PHE A 57 4.44 -21.46 -12.71
N THR A 58 5.36 -20.82 -13.43
CA THR A 58 6.63 -21.44 -13.82
C THR A 58 7.65 -21.27 -12.69
N PRO A 59 8.27 -22.36 -12.19
CA PRO A 59 9.38 -22.27 -11.23
C PRO A 59 10.48 -21.34 -11.74
N SER A 60 11.08 -20.55 -10.84
CA SER A 60 12.03 -19.49 -11.21
C SER A 60 13.21 -19.98 -12.05
N GLU A 61 13.72 -21.17 -11.74
CA GLU A 61 14.83 -21.84 -12.43
C GLU A 61 14.46 -22.38 -13.83
N GLN A 62 13.17 -22.43 -14.16
CA GLN A 62 12.67 -22.93 -15.45
C GLN A 62 12.09 -21.82 -16.34
N ARG A 63 12.08 -20.57 -15.85
CA ARG A 63 11.53 -19.45 -16.61
C ARG A 63 12.39 -19.11 -17.81
N SER A 64 11.75 -18.88 -18.94
CA SER A 64 12.39 -18.29 -20.11
C SER A 64 12.75 -16.81 -19.85
N ALA A 65 13.64 -16.26 -20.68
CA ALA A 65 13.96 -14.82 -20.65
C ALA A 65 12.68 -13.96 -20.77
N ALA A 66 11.77 -14.29 -21.68
CA ALA A 66 10.51 -13.56 -21.85
C ALA A 66 9.62 -13.61 -20.58
N GLN A 67 9.56 -14.73 -19.87
CA GLN A 67 8.82 -14.83 -18.62
C GLN A 67 9.46 -14.00 -17.50
N ASN A 68 10.79 -13.94 -17.44
CA ASN A 68 11.48 -13.06 -16.49
C ASN A 68 11.24 -11.58 -16.82
N ASP A 69 11.26 -11.21 -18.11
CA ASP A 69 10.96 -9.82 -18.54
C ASP A 69 9.54 -9.40 -18.15
N VAL A 70 8.54 -10.27 -18.36
CA VAL A 70 7.15 -10.01 -17.96
C VAL A 70 7.01 -9.82 -16.45
N LEU A 71 7.79 -10.51 -15.63
CA LEU A 71 7.76 -10.41 -14.17
C LEU A 71 8.68 -9.33 -13.60
N SER A 72 9.51 -8.68 -14.40
CA SER A 72 10.55 -7.74 -13.94
C SER A 72 10.01 -6.58 -13.12
N LEU A 73 8.86 -6.01 -13.52
CA LEU A 73 8.21 -4.97 -12.74
C LEU A 73 7.71 -5.50 -11.39
N SER A 74 7.07 -6.66 -11.38
CA SER A 74 6.62 -7.32 -10.15
C SER A 74 7.80 -7.59 -9.20
N ASP A 75 8.93 -8.06 -9.72
CA ASP A 75 10.14 -8.29 -8.92
C ASP A 75 10.65 -6.97 -8.32
N THR A 76 10.70 -5.89 -9.12
CA THR A 76 11.08 -4.54 -8.63
C THR A 76 10.18 -4.07 -7.49
N LEU A 77 8.85 -4.16 -7.66
CA LEU A 77 7.88 -3.73 -6.64
C LEU A 77 7.99 -4.56 -5.36
N ILE A 78 8.24 -5.86 -5.48
CA ILE A 78 8.43 -6.74 -4.32
C ILE A 78 9.73 -6.42 -3.58
N GLU A 79 10.83 -6.15 -4.30
CA GLU A 79 12.08 -5.76 -3.67
C GLU A 79 11.98 -4.41 -2.94
N GLU A 80 11.21 -3.44 -3.47
CA GLU A 80 10.89 -2.20 -2.75
C GLU A 80 10.17 -2.49 -1.43
N VAL A 81 9.17 -3.40 -1.45
CA VAL A 81 8.46 -3.80 -0.22
C VAL A 81 9.40 -4.53 0.75
N LYS A 82 10.26 -5.42 0.26
CA LYS A 82 11.22 -6.15 1.11
C LYS A 82 12.24 -5.22 1.75
N ALA A 83 12.71 -4.20 1.03
CA ALA A 83 13.69 -3.23 1.51
C ALA A 83 13.13 -2.29 2.59
N ALA A 84 11.81 -2.07 2.62
CA ALA A 84 11.18 -1.14 3.54
C ALA A 84 10.94 -1.79 4.93
N ASP A 85 11.15 -1.01 5.98
CA ASP A 85 10.72 -1.32 7.34
C ASP A 85 9.27 -0.89 7.55
N THR A 86 8.91 0.29 6.99
CA THR A 86 7.55 0.83 7.05
C THR A 86 7.00 1.11 5.66
N LEU A 87 5.75 0.70 5.40
CA LEU A 87 5.00 1.04 4.21
C LEU A 87 4.00 2.16 4.52
N LEU A 88 4.05 3.26 3.76
CA LEU A 88 3.11 4.37 3.87
C LEU A 88 2.19 4.39 2.65
N PHE A 89 0.89 4.30 2.87
CA PHE A 89 -0.10 4.32 1.79
C PHE A 89 -0.95 5.59 1.84
N GLY A 90 -0.93 6.40 0.79
CA GLY A 90 -1.86 7.51 0.59
C GLY A 90 -3.04 7.08 -0.29
N ILE A 91 -4.17 6.75 0.32
CA ILE A 91 -5.30 6.11 -0.35
C ILE A 91 -6.53 7.01 -0.34
N PRO A 92 -6.95 7.58 -1.47
CA PRO A 92 -8.30 8.10 -1.60
C PRO A 92 -9.29 6.96 -1.87
N MET A 93 -10.51 7.07 -1.33
CA MET A 93 -11.61 6.20 -1.76
C MET A 93 -12.18 6.70 -3.08
N TYR A 94 -12.18 5.85 -4.10
CA TYR A 94 -12.88 6.09 -5.36
C TYR A 94 -13.97 5.03 -5.56
N ASN A 95 -15.20 5.49 -5.74
CA ASN A 95 -16.35 4.59 -5.94
C ASN A 95 -16.42 3.46 -4.90
N PHE A 96 -16.30 3.82 -3.61
CA PHE A 96 -16.36 2.94 -2.43
C PHE A 96 -15.18 1.97 -2.24
N GLY A 97 -14.18 1.96 -3.12
CA GLY A 97 -13.04 1.05 -3.06
C GLY A 97 -11.69 1.76 -3.15
N VAL A 98 -10.64 0.96 -3.20
CA VAL A 98 -9.28 1.45 -3.48
C VAL A 98 -9.15 1.86 -4.94
N PRO A 99 -8.26 2.82 -5.29
CA PRO A 99 -7.97 3.15 -6.68
C PRO A 99 -7.55 1.93 -7.50
N ALA A 100 -7.97 1.86 -8.77
CA ALA A 100 -7.63 0.75 -9.66
C ALA A 100 -6.11 0.53 -9.80
N THR A 101 -5.34 1.61 -9.77
CA THR A 101 -3.87 1.56 -9.80
C THR A 101 -3.27 0.92 -8.55
N LEU A 102 -3.90 1.13 -7.37
CA LEU A 102 -3.48 0.45 -6.14
C LEU A 102 -3.83 -1.04 -6.19
N LYS A 103 -5.01 -1.38 -6.75
CA LYS A 103 -5.35 -2.79 -6.98
C LYS A 103 -4.35 -3.45 -7.93
N ALA A 104 -3.95 -2.78 -9.02
CA ALA A 104 -2.92 -3.27 -9.93
C ALA A 104 -1.58 -3.47 -9.22
N TRP A 105 -1.17 -2.55 -8.34
CA TRP A 105 0.04 -2.70 -7.52
C TRP A 105 -0.05 -3.92 -6.60
N ILE A 106 -1.16 -4.11 -5.90
CA ILE A 106 -1.40 -5.28 -5.04
C ILE A 106 -1.31 -6.59 -5.85
N ASP A 107 -1.89 -6.62 -7.04
CA ASP A 107 -1.85 -7.79 -7.92
C ASP A 107 -0.42 -8.12 -8.35
N GLN A 108 0.41 -7.11 -8.62
CA GLN A 108 1.81 -7.31 -8.98
C GLN A 108 2.63 -7.89 -7.82
N ILE A 109 2.36 -7.51 -6.57
CA ILE A 109 3.15 -7.95 -5.42
C ILE A 109 2.64 -9.23 -4.75
N ALA A 110 1.38 -9.60 -4.95
CA ALA A 110 0.79 -10.80 -4.34
C ALA A 110 1.19 -12.06 -5.13
N ARG A 111 2.41 -12.54 -4.92
CA ARG A 111 2.97 -13.70 -5.64
C ARG A 111 3.20 -14.89 -4.72
N VAL A 112 2.64 -16.04 -5.12
CA VAL A 112 2.85 -17.32 -4.43
C VAL A 112 4.32 -17.72 -4.43
N GLY A 113 4.82 -18.19 -3.30
CA GLY A 113 6.22 -18.57 -3.11
C GLY A 113 7.18 -17.39 -2.92
N VAL A 114 6.70 -16.13 -3.06
CA VAL A 114 7.53 -14.91 -2.95
C VAL A 114 7.08 -14.01 -1.80
N THR A 115 5.80 -13.61 -1.77
CA THR A 115 5.23 -12.76 -0.71
C THR A 115 4.25 -13.48 0.19
N PHE A 116 3.75 -14.61 -0.25
CA PHE A 116 2.98 -15.55 0.56
C PHE A 116 3.18 -16.97 0.05
N ARG A 117 2.83 -17.96 0.87
CA ARG A 117 2.84 -19.38 0.49
C ARG A 117 1.61 -20.11 1.04
N TYR A 118 1.17 -21.14 0.36
CA TYR A 118 0.14 -22.03 0.90
C TYR A 118 0.75 -23.08 1.82
N THR A 119 0.05 -23.37 2.91
CA THR A 119 0.35 -24.45 3.86
C THR A 119 -0.91 -25.27 4.11
N GLU A 120 -0.80 -26.40 4.80
CA GLU A 120 -1.96 -27.21 5.20
C GLU A 120 -2.96 -26.41 6.06
N ALA A 121 -2.48 -25.43 6.81
CA ALA A 121 -3.31 -24.53 7.64
C ALA A 121 -3.86 -23.31 6.89
N GLY A 122 -3.57 -23.17 5.57
CA GLY A 122 -3.96 -22.03 4.74
C GLY A 122 -2.78 -21.17 4.28
N PRO A 123 -3.06 -19.98 3.72
CA PRO A 123 -2.02 -19.08 3.25
C PRO A 123 -1.24 -18.45 4.41
N VAL A 124 0.07 -18.29 4.23
CA VAL A 124 0.98 -17.66 5.18
C VAL A 124 1.79 -16.59 4.46
N GLY A 125 1.68 -15.33 4.93
CA GLY A 125 2.44 -14.21 4.41
C GLY A 125 3.92 -14.31 4.77
N GLN A 126 4.79 -13.81 3.90
CA GLN A 126 6.25 -13.89 4.05
C GLN A 126 6.92 -12.54 4.34
N LEU A 127 6.17 -11.43 4.26
CA LEU A 127 6.69 -10.08 4.50
C LEU A 127 6.47 -9.66 5.97
N THR A 128 7.02 -10.45 6.90
CA THR A 128 6.87 -10.22 8.34
C THR A 128 7.83 -9.16 8.88
N GLY A 129 7.56 -8.63 10.08
CA GLY A 129 8.41 -7.64 10.75
C GLY A 129 8.33 -6.24 10.16
N LYS A 130 7.30 -5.98 9.35
CA LYS A 130 7.04 -4.67 8.74
C LYS A 130 5.78 -4.05 9.32
N ARG A 131 5.72 -2.71 9.30
CA ARG A 131 4.57 -1.90 9.68
C ARG A 131 3.96 -1.25 8.45
N ALA A 132 2.66 -1.02 8.46
CA ALA A 132 1.98 -0.19 7.48
C ALA A 132 1.19 0.94 8.13
N ILE A 133 1.29 2.16 7.58
CA ILE A 133 0.48 3.30 7.96
C ILE A 133 -0.31 3.72 6.71
N VAL A 134 -1.63 3.79 6.85
CA VAL A 134 -2.54 4.09 5.75
C VAL A 134 -3.22 5.44 5.99
N ALA A 135 -2.83 6.47 5.25
CA ALA A 135 -3.52 7.75 5.19
C ALA A 135 -4.71 7.63 4.22
N PHE A 136 -5.89 7.44 4.78
CA PHE A 136 -7.13 7.20 4.03
C PHE A 136 -7.97 8.47 3.94
N ALA A 137 -8.45 8.79 2.74
CA ALA A 137 -9.27 9.98 2.49
C ALA A 137 -10.55 9.62 1.73
N SER A 138 -11.70 10.07 2.23
CA SER A 138 -12.98 9.90 1.53
C SER A 138 -13.87 11.14 1.63
N GLY A 139 -14.70 11.34 0.61
CA GLY A 139 -15.70 12.42 0.61
C GLY A 139 -16.86 12.12 1.55
N GLY A 140 -17.59 11.05 1.31
CA GLY A 140 -18.86 10.77 2.02
C GLY A 140 -18.83 9.55 2.92
N ALA A 141 -18.16 8.48 2.52
CA ALA A 141 -18.15 7.24 3.28
C ALA A 141 -17.22 7.35 4.50
N LYS A 142 -17.69 6.90 5.65
CA LYS A 142 -16.90 6.75 6.86
C LYS A 142 -16.16 5.41 6.82
N ALA A 143 -14.92 5.39 7.32
CA ALA A 143 -14.16 4.16 7.48
C ALA A 143 -14.90 3.17 8.39
N GLY A 144 -14.97 1.91 7.98
CA GLY A 144 -15.70 0.86 8.68
C GLY A 144 -17.22 0.89 8.51
N SER A 145 -17.79 1.82 7.73
CA SER A 145 -19.22 1.80 7.38
C SER A 145 -19.54 0.73 6.33
N GLU A 146 -20.82 0.48 6.11
CA GLU A 146 -21.30 -0.45 5.06
C GLU A 146 -20.89 -0.06 3.63
N PHE A 147 -20.49 1.19 3.42
CA PHE A 147 -20.00 1.70 2.14
C PHE A 147 -18.47 1.67 2.02
N ASP A 148 -17.76 1.18 3.04
CA ASP A 148 -16.30 1.10 3.03
C ASP A 148 -15.81 -0.28 2.59
N PHE A 149 -15.49 -0.41 1.31
CA PHE A 149 -14.84 -1.58 0.74
C PHE A 149 -13.31 -1.39 0.59
N ALA A 150 -12.74 -0.31 1.13
CA ALA A 150 -11.33 0.01 0.99
C ALA A 150 -10.51 -0.38 2.22
N THR A 151 -10.89 0.08 3.43
CA THR A 151 -10.05 -0.13 4.62
C THR A 151 -10.00 -1.60 5.04
N GLY A 152 -11.14 -2.31 4.99
CA GLY A 152 -11.21 -3.75 5.25
C GLY A 152 -10.40 -4.56 4.23
N TYR A 153 -10.48 -4.18 2.94
CA TYR A 153 -9.68 -4.80 1.89
C TYR A 153 -8.18 -4.61 2.12
N MET A 154 -7.74 -3.40 2.46
CA MET A 154 -6.33 -3.12 2.74
C MET A 154 -5.81 -3.92 3.93
N ARG A 155 -6.55 -3.96 5.04
CA ARG A 155 -6.17 -4.80 6.20
C ARG A 155 -6.02 -6.26 5.82
N HIS A 156 -6.98 -6.78 5.04
CA HIS A 156 -6.95 -8.17 4.60
C HIS A 156 -5.72 -8.45 3.72
N MET A 157 -5.46 -7.62 2.72
CA MET A 157 -4.36 -7.84 1.78
C MET A 157 -2.98 -7.68 2.43
N LEU A 158 -2.81 -6.70 3.33
CA LEU A 158 -1.57 -6.54 4.07
C LEU A 158 -1.31 -7.74 4.99
N ALA A 159 -2.32 -8.19 5.74
CA ALA A 159 -2.21 -9.38 6.58
C ALA A 159 -1.93 -10.66 5.75
N PHE A 160 -2.56 -10.78 4.56
CA PHE A 160 -2.35 -11.91 3.65
C PHE A 160 -0.89 -12.04 3.22
N ILE A 161 -0.18 -10.94 2.98
CA ILE A 161 1.25 -10.95 2.63
C ILE A 161 2.17 -10.94 3.85
N GLY A 162 1.63 -10.84 5.09
CA GLY A 162 2.39 -10.96 6.35
C GLY A 162 2.59 -9.67 7.13
N ILE A 163 1.99 -8.54 6.69
CA ILE A 163 2.07 -7.24 7.37
C ILE A 163 0.83 -7.08 8.25
N THR A 164 0.96 -7.35 9.54
CA THR A 164 -0.16 -7.35 10.49
C THR A 164 -0.23 -6.11 11.38
N ASP A 165 0.88 -5.38 11.52
CA ASP A 165 0.92 -4.08 12.19
C ASP A 165 0.45 -3.01 11.20
N VAL A 166 -0.85 -2.64 11.28
CA VAL A 166 -1.49 -1.73 10.34
C VAL A 166 -2.28 -0.65 11.09
N GLU A 167 -1.82 0.59 10.95
CA GLU A 167 -2.46 1.77 11.53
C GLU A 167 -3.09 2.64 10.44
N PHE A 168 -4.23 3.26 10.74
CA PHE A 168 -4.94 4.13 9.81
C PHE A 168 -4.99 5.55 10.36
N VAL A 169 -4.69 6.52 9.49
CA VAL A 169 -4.97 7.94 9.66
C VAL A 169 -6.17 8.26 8.77
N LEU A 170 -7.27 8.70 9.36
CA LEU A 170 -8.56 8.80 8.68
C LEU A 170 -8.94 10.26 8.45
N ALA A 171 -9.04 10.66 7.17
CA ALA A 171 -9.68 11.89 6.71
C ALA A 171 -10.96 11.52 5.95
N ASP A 172 -11.96 10.99 6.64
CA ASP A 172 -13.17 10.41 6.08
C ASP A 172 -14.43 11.26 6.32
N GLY A 173 -15.30 11.33 5.31
CA GLY A 173 -16.52 12.14 5.39
C GLY A 173 -16.28 13.65 5.14
N MET A 174 -15.25 14.02 4.40
CA MET A 174 -14.89 15.41 4.11
C MET A 174 -15.99 16.25 3.45
N SER A 175 -16.98 15.62 2.80
CA SER A 175 -18.11 16.34 2.19
C SER A 175 -19.00 17.07 3.20
N LEU A 176 -18.96 16.70 4.47
CA LEU A 176 -19.75 17.32 5.54
C LEU A 176 -18.97 18.43 6.24
N ASP A 177 -17.71 18.20 6.54
CA ASP A 177 -16.79 19.13 7.20
C ASP A 177 -15.35 18.79 6.80
N ALA A 178 -14.87 19.41 5.74
CA ALA A 178 -13.52 19.17 5.23
C ALA A 178 -12.44 19.67 6.21
N GLU A 179 -12.61 20.88 6.77
CA GLU A 179 -11.61 21.49 7.65
C GLU A 179 -11.46 20.72 8.95
N GLY A 180 -12.57 20.41 9.62
CA GLY A 180 -12.55 19.64 10.86
C GLY A 180 -12.04 18.23 10.66
N THR A 181 -12.42 17.57 9.54
CA THR A 181 -11.94 16.23 9.20
C THR A 181 -10.44 16.20 8.97
N ILE A 182 -9.89 17.17 8.23
CA ILE A 182 -8.44 17.27 7.98
C ILE A 182 -7.71 17.59 9.29
N ALA A 183 -8.21 18.52 10.11
CA ALA A 183 -7.63 18.84 11.41
C ALA A 183 -7.56 17.60 12.32
N ALA A 184 -8.64 16.83 12.41
CA ALA A 184 -8.67 15.59 13.17
C ALA A 184 -7.70 14.53 12.63
N ALA A 185 -7.52 14.44 11.30
CA ALA A 185 -6.55 13.54 10.69
C ALA A 185 -5.10 13.97 11.02
N LEU A 186 -4.81 15.27 11.02
CA LEU A 186 -3.51 15.80 11.44
C LEU A 186 -3.20 15.51 12.91
N GLU A 187 -4.21 15.60 13.81
CA GLU A 187 -4.04 15.17 15.19
C GLU A 187 -3.74 13.68 15.33
N GLN A 188 -4.33 12.83 14.48
CA GLN A 188 -3.98 11.40 14.42
C GLN A 188 -2.52 11.24 13.98
N VAL A 189 -2.07 11.98 12.97
CA VAL A 189 -0.66 11.97 12.54
C VAL A 189 0.28 12.28 13.71
N GLU A 190 -0.02 13.30 14.52
CA GLU A 190 0.81 13.67 15.67
C GLU A 190 0.87 12.58 16.77
N LYS A 191 -0.15 11.74 16.85
CA LYS A 191 -0.25 10.66 17.84
C LYS A 191 0.35 9.33 17.35
N LEU A 192 0.72 9.21 16.07
CA LEU A 192 1.38 8.02 15.56
C LEU A 192 2.65 7.74 16.36
N ASP A 193 2.85 6.51 16.75
CA ASP A 193 4.14 6.06 17.26
C ASP A 193 5.09 5.90 16.07
N ILE A 194 6.08 6.79 15.94
CA ILE A 194 7.08 6.78 14.87
C ILE A 194 8.39 6.12 15.33
N ALA A 195 8.49 5.78 16.61
CA ALA A 195 9.66 5.07 17.10
C ALA A 195 9.75 3.69 16.42
N ALA A 196 10.82 3.52 15.66
CA ALA A 196 11.15 2.28 14.98
C ALA A 196 11.79 1.28 15.95
#